data_529fad1ab7bb5c762d1a92065f5511e3
#
_entry.id   529fad1ab7bb5c762d1a92065f5511e3
#
_cell.length_a   1.000
_cell.length_b   1.000
_cell.length_c   1.000
_cell.angle_alpha   90.00
_cell.angle_beta   90.00
_cell.angle_gamma   90.00
#
_symmetry.space_group_name_H-M   'P 1'
#
loop_
_entity.id
_entity.type
_entity.pdbx_description
1 polymer ?
#
loop_
_entity_poly.entity_id
_entity_poly.type
_entity_poly.pdbx_seq_one_letter_code
_entity_poly.pdbx_strand_id
1 'polypeptide(L)'
;MPVFQCPTREKFLDRYEDIADHVAVHGYAVVDTWDSESSTLKEVSERFGSVQTHIRADANGLVGISTETVVNREWEQYRSEYSGLTTEEFLPHTDGSYLHGLVHRDGRYIQLLPPKMLILQCWQSAVAGGASILIDVQRVYDDLAKEKPEHLRILSTKGCVTYCRDDQIAIDRAVFEELDEGTIMLRFRYDAAAYLADWAVEAFHSLQRNYFANPKYQSRLTLAKGQIVLIDNYRMLHGRESFSNGKVGQERKLRRIWLAYDRLPVLRNAANEHRERRALKRFEAYNILPPTELYATAAPHSIGIKKAIGIKKAA
;
A
#
# COMPACT_ATOMS: atom_id res chain seq x y z
N MET A 1 -14.63 -7.88 14.80
CA MET A 1 -14.84 -7.19 13.52
C MET A 1 -16.06 -7.78 12.83
N PRO A 2 -17.04 -6.97 12.40
CA PRO A 2 -18.20 -7.48 11.69
C PRO A 2 -17.78 -8.01 10.32
N VAL A 3 -18.39 -9.13 9.92
CA VAL A 3 -18.25 -9.73 8.59
C VAL A 3 -19.58 -9.62 7.89
N PHE A 4 -19.63 -8.95 6.76
CA PHE A 4 -20.83 -8.80 5.95
C PHE A 4 -21.11 -10.10 5.18
N GLN A 5 -22.15 -10.82 5.59
CA GLN A 5 -22.53 -12.07 4.94
C GLN A 5 -23.26 -11.79 3.63
N CYS A 6 -22.66 -12.18 2.52
CA CYS A 6 -23.16 -11.99 1.16
C CYS A 6 -23.12 -13.32 0.39
N PRO A 7 -23.94 -14.31 0.78
CA PRO A 7 -23.92 -15.67 0.20
C PRO A 7 -24.42 -15.71 -1.25
N THR A 8 -24.93 -14.61 -1.78
CA THR A 8 -25.29 -14.44 -3.19
C THR A 8 -24.92 -13.05 -3.67
N ARG A 9 -24.87 -12.90 -4.98
CA ARG A 9 -24.63 -11.62 -5.64
C ARG A 9 -25.68 -10.57 -5.26
N GLU A 10 -26.96 -10.97 -5.23
CA GLU A 10 -28.09 -10.10 -4.87
C GLU A 10 -27.92 -9.58 -3.44
N LYS A 11 -27.52 -10.46 -2.50
CA LYS A 11 -27.27 -10.05 -1.12
C LYS A 11 -26.10 -9.07 -1.00
N PHE A 12 -25.09 -9.18 -1.81
CA PHE A 12 -24.03 -8.18 -1.87
C PHE A 12 -24.57 -6.84 -2.37
N LEU A 13 -25.37 -6.84 -3.44
CA LEU A 13 -25.96 -5.61 -3.98
C LEU A 13 -26.91 -4.94 -2.97
N ASP A 14 -27.73 -5.72 -2.26
CA ASP A 14 -28.62 -5.21 -1.20
C ASP A 14 -27.84 -4.53 -0.05
N ARG A 15 -26.61 -4.99 0.22
CA ARG A 15 -25.79 -4.51 1.34
C ARG A 15 -24.66 -3.56 0.92
N TYR A 16 -24.58 -3.22 -0.34
CA TYR A 16 -23.48 -2.43 -0.88
C TYR A 16 -23.28 -1.10 -0.13
N GLU A 17 -24.36 -0.35 0.11
CA GLU A 17 -24.29 0.93 0.83
C GLU A 17 -23.80 0.75 2.27
N ASP A 18 -24.31 -0.26 2.99
CA ASP A 18 -23.85 -0.57 4.36
C ASP A 18 -22.35 -0.89 4.39
N ILE A 19 -21.86 -1.62 3.37
CA ILE A 19 -20.42 -1.96 3.25
C ILE A 19 -19.61 -0.71 2.95
N ALA A 20 -20.09 0.13 2.01
CA ALA A 20 -19.42 1.38 1.64
C ALA A 20 -19.35 2.36 2.82
N ASP A 21 -20.44 2.52 3.57
CA ASP A 21 -20.49 3.34 4.78
C ASP A 21 -19.56 2.80 5.84
N HIS A 22 -19.50 1.48 6.01
CA HIS A 22 -18.57 0.87 6.96
C HIS A 22 -17.11 1.14 6.60
N VAL A 23 -16.74 1.05 5.31
CA VAL A 23 -15.40 1.43 4.85
C VAL A 23 -15.12 2.91 5.11
N ALA A 24 -16.08 3.79 4.83
CA ALA A 24 -15.92 5.23 5.06
C ALA A 24 -15.69 5.55 6.55
N VAL A 25 -16.41 4.87 7.45
CA VAL A 25 -16.30 5.10 8.90
C VAL A 25 -15.06 4.45 9.50
N HIS A 26 -14.73 3.22 9.09
CA HIS A 26 -13.70 2.38 9.74
C HIS A 26 -12.43 2.17 8.92
N GLY A 27 -12.39 2.63 7.68
CA GLY A 27 -11.26 2.46 6.77
C GLY A 27 -11.16 1.07 6.13
N TYR A 28 -11.97 0.10 6.52
CA TYR A 28 -12.00 -1.25 5.95
C TYR A 28 -13.37 -1.91 6.11
N ALA A 29 -13.64 -2.97 5.34
CA ALA A 29 -14.76 -3.89 5.54
C ALA A 29 -14.36 -5.31 5.17
N VAL A 30 -14.96 -6.31 5.82
CA VAL A 30 -14.81 -7.73 5.48
C VAL A 30 -16.11 -8.25 4.93
N VAL A 31 -16.07 -8.86 3.75
CA VAL A 31 -17.23 -9.42 3.05
C VAL A 31 -17.00 -10.90 2.84
N ASP A 32 -17.95 -11.71 3.29
CA ASP A 32 -18.00 -13.15 3.00
C ASP A 32 -18.82 -13.33 1.73
N THR A 33 -18.14 -13.62 0.62
CA THR A 33 -18.76 -13.65 -0.70
C THR A 33 -19.30 -15.03 -1.06
N TRP A 34 -20.07 -15.12 -2.14
CA TRP A 34 -20.76 -16.35 -2.60
C TRP A 34 -19.81 -17.40 -3.15
N ASP A 35 -18.59 -17.02 -3.54
CA ASP A 35 -17.54 -17.94 -4.00
C ASP A 35 -16.15 -17.34 -3.84
N SER A 36 -15.12 -18.08 -4.26
CA SER A 36 -13.72 -17.63 -4.24
C SER A 36 -13.17 -17.37 -5.65
N GLU A 37 -14.02 -17.19 -6.64
CA GLU A 37 -13.58 -16.98 -8.02
C GLU A 37 -13.03 -15.56 -8.24
N SER A 38 -12.12 -15.44 -9.20
CA SER A 38 -11.55 -14.13 -9.54
C SER A 38 -12.58 -13.17 -10.16
N SER A 39 -13.60 -13.72 -10.81
CA SER A 39 -14.74 -12.93 -11.33
C SER A 39 -15.53 -12.27 -10.22
N THR A 40 -15.74 -12.94 -9.10
CA THR A 40 -16.39 -12.39 -7.92
C THR A 40 -15.58 -11.26 -7.31
N LEU A 41 -14.26 -11.44 -7.16
CA LEU A 41 -13.39 -10.36 -6.71
C LEU A 41 -13.46 -9.15 -7.65
N LYS A 42 -13.44 -9.37 -8.96
CA LYS A 42 -13.54 -8.29 -9.96
C LYS A 42 -14.87 -7.57 -9.86
N GLU A 43 -15.97 -8.30 -9.81
CA GLU A 43 -17.31 -7.72 -9.72
C GLU A 43 -17.50 -6.88 -8.46
N VAL A 44 -17.06 -7.38 -7.30
CA VAL A 44 -17.07 -6.61 -6.05
C VAL A 44 -16.21 -5.36 -6.22
N SER A 45 -15.01 -5.47 -6.79
CA SER A 45 -14.09 -4.34 -6.92
C SER A 45 -14.66 -3.23 -7.80
N GLU A 46 -15.26 -3.57 -8.93
CA GLU A 46 -15.83 -2.61 -9.89
C GLU A 46 -16.98 -1.75 -9.30
N ARG A 47 -17.57 -2.19 -8.19
CA ARG A 47 -18.58 -1.39 -7.47
C ARG A 47 -17.98 -0.28 -6.62
N PHE A 48 -16.73 -0.43 -6.18
CA PHE A 48 -16.06 0.53 -5.30
C PHE A 48 -15.16 1.52 -6.05
N GLY A 49 -14.90 1.32 -7.32
CA GLY A 49 -14.12 2.25 -8.12
C GLY A 49 -13.47 1.64 -9.35
N SER A 50 -12.71 2.46 -10.06
CA SER A 50 -12.01 2.05 -11.27
C SER A 50 -10.73 1.29 -10.93
N VAL A 51 -10.48 0.20 -11.64
CA VAL A 51 -9.27 -0.63 -11.44
C VAL A 51 -8.03 0.16 -11.84
N GLN A 52 -7.08 0.25 -10.91
CA GLN A 52 -5.74 0.77 -11.16
C GLN A 52 -4.80 -0.39 -11.46
N THR A 53 -4.20 -0.38 -12.65
CA THR A 53 -3.30 -1.45 -13.07
C THR A 53 -2.01 -1.44 -12.26
N HIS A 54 -1.68 -2.56 -11.64
CA HIS A 54 -0.37 -2.82 -11.06
C HIS A 54 0.56 -3.41 -12.12
N ILE A 55 1.87 -3.16 -12.05
CA ILE A 55 2.85 -3.65 -13.05
C ILE A 55 2.86 -5.19 -13.20
N ARG A 56 2.44 -5.92 -12.16
CA ARG A 56 2.34 -7.38 -12.14
C ARG A 56 0.90 -7.90 -12.28
N ALA A 57 -0.03 -7.03 -12.63
CA ALA A 57 -1.42 -7.42 -12.80
C ALA A 57 -1.64 -8.13 -14.14
N ASP A 58 -2.57 -9.05 -14.15
CA ASP A 58 -3.11 -9.61 -15.40
C ASP A 58 -3.96 -8.55 -16.15
N ALA A 59 -4.53 -8.94 -17.27
CA ALA A 59 -5.40 -8.08 -18.10
C ALA A 59 -6.64 -7.56 -17.35
N ASN A 60 -7.02 -8.17 -16.23
CA ASN A 60 -8.14 -7.77 -15.39
C ASN A 60 -7.71 -6.90 -14.19
N GLY A 61 -6.43 -6.53 -14.09
CA GLY A 61 -5.90 -5.79 -12.95
C GLY A 61 -5.66 -6.64 -11.70
N LEU A 62 -5.72 -7.96 -11.80
CA LEU A 62 -5.59 -8.89 -10.69
C LEU A 62 -4.13 -9.29 -10.47
N VAL A 63 -3.68 -9.22 -9.23
CA VAL A 63 -2.35 -9.67 -8.78
C VAL A 63 -2.50 -10.86 -7.86
N GLY A 64 -1.89 -12.00 -8.24
CA GLY A 64 -1.73 -13.15 -7.35
C GLY A 64 -0.64 -12.90 -6.30
N ILE A 65 -0.90 -13.22 -5.06
CA ILE A 65 0.03 -13.10 -3.94
C ILE A 65 0.21 -14.48 -3.31
N SER A 66 1.33 -15.13 -3.61
CA SER A 66 1.70 -16.41 -2.99
C SER A 66 3.22 -16.56 -2.94
N THR A 67 3.69 -17.49 -2.14
CA THR A 67 5.11 -17.85 -2.08
C THR A 67 5.58 -18.62 -3.32
N GLU A 68 4.65 -19.16 -4.13
CA GLU A 68 4.93 -19.85 -5.39
C GLU A 68 5.17 -18.90 -6.57
N THR A 69 4.78 -17.61 -6.45
CA THR A 69 4.77 -16.65 -7.57
C THR A 69 6.16 -16.31 -8.09
N VAL A 70 7.21 -16.96 -7.60
CA VAL A 70 8.59 -16.70 -7.98
C VAL A 70 9.11 -17.76 -8.91
N VAL A 71 9.00 -17.51 -10.19
CA VAL A 71 9.39 -18.44 -11.26
C VAL A 71 10.76 -18.13 -11.87
N ASN A 72 11.46 -17.07 -11.47
CA ASN A 72 12.69 -16.65 -12.13
C ASN A 72 13.83 -16.39 -11.14
N ARG A 73 15.04 -16.95 -11.40
CA ARG A 73 16.24 -16.80 -10.56
C ARG A 73 16.68 -15.35 -10.34
N GLU A 74 16.43 -14.46 -11.28
CA GLU A 74 16.67 -13.02 -11.13
C GLU A 74 15.81 -12.42 -9.99
N TRP A 75 14.67 -13.02 -9.69
CA TRP A 75 13.75 -12.59 -8.64
C TRP A 75 14.09 -13.18 -7.26
N GLU A 76 14.90 -14.23 -7.17
CA GLU A 76 15.32 -14.76 -5.87
C GLU A 76 16.17 -13.76 -5.07
N GLN A 77 16.96 -12.95 -5.77
CA GLN A 77 17.71 -11.85 -5.13
C GLN A 77 16.77 -10.78 -4.59
N TYR A 78 15.66 -10.49 -5.27
CA TYR A 78 14.61 -9.58 -4.81
C TYR A 78 13.71 -10.20 -3.74
N ARG A 79 13.61 -11.52 -3.65
CA ARG A 79 12.75 -12.23 -2.71
C ARG A 79 13.07 -11.90 -1.26
N SER A 80 14.33 -11.76 -0.92
CA SER A 80 14.76 -11.38 0.43
C SER A 80 14.42 -9.93 0.79
N GLU A 81 14.13 -9.10 -0.22
CA GLU A 81 13.77 -7.69 -0.06
C GLU A 81 12.24 -7.46 -0.07
N TYR A 82 11.47 -8.45 -0.52
CA TYR A 82 10.00 -8.38 -0.62
C TYR A 82 9.33 -9.37 0.32
N SER A 83 9.24 -9.00 1.60
CA SER A 83 8.59 -9.82 2.63
C SER A 83 7.12 -10.18 2.28
N GLY A 84 6.46 -9.44 1.40
CA GLY A 84 5.13 -9.76 0.90
C GLY A 84 5.00 -11.10 0.17
N LEU A 85 6.11 -11.62 -0.39
CA LEU A 85 6.16 -12.89 -1.12
C LEU A 85 6.85 -14.02 -0.32
N THR A 86 7.23 -13.77 0.91
CA THR A 86 7.86 -14.73 1.82
C THR A 86 6.88 -15.22 2.87
N THR A 87 7.28 -16.18 3.69
CA THR A 87 6.54 -16.63 4.88
C THR A 87 6.79 -15.76 6.10
N GLU A 88 7.78 -14.87 6.04
CA GLU A 88 8.15 -13.97 7.13
C GLU A 88 7.09 -12.90 7.37
N GLU A 89 7.18 -12.25 8.53
CA GLU A 89 6.33 -11.08 8.83
C GLU A 89 6.47 -10.02 7.74
N PHE A 90 5.34 -9.45 7.33
CA PHE A 90 5.32 -8.30 6.45
C PHE A 90 4.81 -7.09 7.22
N LEU A 91 5.71 -6.17 7.52
CA LEU A 91 5.41 -5.00 8.35
C LEU A 91 4.27 -4.16 7.75
N PRO A 92 3.47 -3.52 8.62
CA PRO A 92 2.39 -2.63 8.18
C PRO A 92 2.89 -1.53 7.24
N HIS A 93 2.21 -1.37 6.11
CA HIS A 93 2.56 -0.44 5.04
C HIS A 93 1.33 -0.01 4.24
N THR A 94 1.50 0.99 3.37
CA THR A 94 0.56 1.32 2.30
C THR A 94 1.06 0.79 0.98
N ASP A 95 0.15 0.29 0.15
CA ASP A 95 0.48 -0.11 -1.22
C ASP A 95 0.76 1.11 -2.10
N GLY A 96 1.69 0.94 -3.03
CA GLY A 96 1.98 1.97 -4.04
C GLY A 96 2.64 3.25 -3.51
N SER A 97 3.27 3.25 -2.33
CA SER A 97 3.93 4.43 -1.75
C SER A 97 4.94 5.09 -2.70
N TYR A 98 5.51 4.33 -3.63
CA TYR A 98 6.47 4.77 -4.66
C TYR A 98 5.81 5.35 -5.92
N LEU A 99 4.47 5.31 -6.03
CA LEU A 99 3.75 5.85 -7.18
C LEU A 99 3.57 7.36 -7.05
N HIS A 100 4.01 8.10 -8.06
CA HIS A 100 3.82 9.54 -8.14
C HIS A 100 4.00 10.08 -9.56
N GLY A 101 3.29 11.14 -9.90
CA GLY A 101 3.42 11.86 -11.16
C GLY A 101 2.44 11.41 -12.25
N LEU A 102 2.77 11.74 -13.47
CA LEU A 102 1.96 11.42 -14.64
C LEU A 102 2.77 10.50 -15.56
N VAL A 103 2.10 9.51 -16.12
CA VAL A 103 2.65 8.64 -17.17
C VAL A 103 1.82 8.84 -18.43
N HIS A 104 2.50 9.02 -19.55
CA HIS A 104 1.85 9.00 -20.86
C HIS A 104 1.77 7.55 -21.35
N ARG A 105 0.55 7.04 -21.46
CA ARG A 105 0.29 5.69 -21.97
C ARG A 105 -0.92 5.74 -22.91
N ASP A 106 -0.80 5.14 -24.07
CA ASP A 106 -1.89 5.04 -25.08
C ASP A 106 -2.53 6.39 -25.42
N GLY A 107 -1.70 7.44 -25.62
CA GLY A 107 -2.15 8.78 -25.96
C GLY A 107 -2.81 9.58 -24.82
N ARG A 108 -2.76 9.06 -23.59
CA ARG A 108 -3.37 9.69 -22.40
C ARG A 108 -2.35 9.89 -21.29
N TYR A 109 -2.48 10.97 -20.53
CA TYR A 109 -1.77 11.15 -19.27
C TYR A 109 -2.55 10.48 -18.14
N ILE A 110 -1.89 9.55 -17.46
CA ILE A 110 -2.44 8.82 -16.33
C ILE A 110 -1.71 9.28 -15.09
N GLN A 111 -2.44 9.77 -14.10
CA GLN A 111 -1.85 10.12 -12.83
C GLN A 111 -1.49 8.86 -12.05
N LEU A 112 -0.23 8.75 -11.66
CA LEU A 112 0.24 7.71 -10.77
C LEU A 112 0.20 8.21 -9.33
N LEU A 113 -0.84 7.82 -8.62
CA LEU A 113 -0.92 7.93 -7.16
C LEU A 113 -0.99 6.54 -6.55
N PRO A 114 -0.67 6.39 -5.25
CA PRO A 114 -1.05 5.19 -4.53
C PRO A 114 -2.52 4.86 -4.78
N PRO A 115 -2.89 3.58 -4.88
CA PRO A 115 -4.30 3.22 -5.01
C PRO A 115 -5.07 3.74 -3.81
N LYS A 116 -6.28 4.27 -4.04
CA LYS A 116 -7.17 4.72 -2.95
C LYS A 116 -7.63 3.53 -2.10
N MET A 117 -7.98 2.45 -2.78
CA MET A 117 -8.40 1.22 -2.12
C MET A 117 -7.59 0.04 -2.63
N LEU A 118 -7.37 -0.91 -1.76
CA LEU A 118 -6.97 -2.24 -2.14
C LEU A 118 -8.02 -3.24 -1.68
N ILE A 119 -8.24 -4.25 -2.50
CA ILE A 119 -9.18 -5.33 -2.21
C ILE A 119 -8.40 -6.63 -2.27
N LEU A 120 -8.44 -7.38 -1.17
CA LEU A 120 -7.77 -8.66 -1.03
C LEU A 120 -8.81 -9.76 -0.86
N GLN A 121 -8.73 -10.81 -1.69
CA GLN A 121 -9.52 -12.03 -1.55
C GLN A 121 -8.63 -13.17 -1.07
N CYS A 122 -9.10 -13.90 -0.06
CA CYS A 122 -8.47 -15.15 0.33
C CYS A 122 -8.92 -16.27 -0.60
N TRP A 123 -7.99 -16.76 -1.42
CA TRP A 123 -8.23 -17.97 -2.24
C TRP A 123 -7.84 -19.24 -1.49
N GLN A 124 -6.76 -19.17 -0.69
CA GLN A 124 -6.31 -20.27 0.16
C GLN A 124 -5.66 -19.71 1.42
N SER A 125 -6.17 -20.13 2.58
CA SER A 125 -5.63 -19.73 3.88
C SER A 125 -4.28 -20.42 4.17
N ALA A 126 -3.45 -19.80 5.01
CA ALA A 126 -2.28 -20.46 5.58
C ALA A 126 -2.72 -21.63 6.48
N VAL A 127 -1.83 -22.62 6.66
CA VAL A 127 -2.07 -23.72 7.62
C VAL A 127 -1.98 -23.22 9.05
N ALA A 128 -1.04 -22.29 9.32
CA ALA A 128 -0.90 -21.64 10.62
C ALA A 128 -0.34 -20.23 10.45
N GLY A 129 -0.80 -19.29 11.25
CA GLY A 129 -0.40 -17.87 11.21
C GLY A 129 -0.98 -17.11 10.03
N GLY A 130 -0.29 -16.06 9.59
CA GLY A 130 -0.63 -15.28 8.39
C GLY A 130 -1.85 -14.36 8.56
N ALA A 131 -2.22 -14.04 9.79
CA ALA A 131 -3.24 -13.04 10.05
C ALA A 131 -2.80 -11.69 9.45
N SER A 132 -3.73 -11.02 8.80
CA SER A 132 -3.52 -9.64 8.34
C SER A 132 -3.54 -8.71 9.54
N ILE A 133 -2.61 -7.77 9.58
CA ILE A 133 -2.54 -6.70 10.57
C ILE A 133 -3.09 -5.45 9.91
N LEU A 134 -4.09 -4.83 10.52
CA LEU A 134 -4.68 -3.56 10.09
C LEU A 134 -4.45 -2.50 11.16
N ILE A 135 -4.07 -1.28 10.74
CA ILE A 135 -3.90 -0.13 11.63
C ILE A 135 -4.69 1.05 11.07
N ASP A 136 -5.67 1.53 11.83
CA ASP A 136 -6.34 2.79 11.53
C ASP A 136 -5.43 3.97 11.89
N VAL A 137 -4.86 4.60 10.87
CA VAL A 137 -3.87 5.66 11.07
C VAL A 137 -4.53 6.98 11.49
N GLN A 138 -5.83 7.16 11.31
CA GLN A 138 -6.51 8.33 11.87
C GLN A 138 -6.32 8.39 13.39
N ARG A 139 -6.48 7.26 14.07
CA ARG A 139 -6.26 7.18 15.52
C ARG A 139 -4.80 7.45 15.91
N VAL A 140 -3.85 6.95 15.11
CA VAL A 140 -2.43 7.24 15.33
C VAL A 140 -2.13 8.71 15.09
N TYR A 141 -2.69 9.30 14.05
CA TYR A 141 -2.54 10.71 13.72
C TYR A 141 -3.03 11.61 14.86
N ASP A 142 -4.20 11.30 15.42
CA ASP A 142 -4.80 12.06 16.53
C ASP A 142 -3.97 11.96 17.82
N ASP A 143 -3.45 10.76 18.13
CA ASP A 143 -2.57 10.56 19.29
C ASP A 143 -1.20 11.22 19.06
N LEU A 144 -0.62 11.11 17.86
CA LEU A 144 0.64 11.76 17.49
C LEU A 144 0.55 13.29 17.57
N ALA A 145 -0.59 13.86 17.12
CA ALA A 145 -0.83 15.30 17.19
C ALA A 145 -0.82 15.84 18.65
N LYS A 146 -1.27 15.03 19.59
CA LYS A 146 -1.31 15.37 21.03
C LYS A 146 0.03 15.11 21.72
N GLU A 147 0.64 13.97 21.46
CA GLU A 147 1.80 13.46 22.19
C GLU A 147 3.12 14.00 21.63
N LYS A 148 3.21 14.15 20.29
CA LYS A 148 4.44 14.55 19.57
C LYS A 148 4.12 15.43 18.36
N PRO A 149 3.56 16.63 18.54
CA PRO A 149 3.13 17.51 17.45
C PRO A 149 4.27 17.87 16.50
N GLU A 150 5.52 17.97 17.01
CA GLU A 150 6.69 18.24 16.17
C GLU A 150 7.01 17.07 15.23
N HIS A 151 6.87 15.82 15.67
CA HIS A 151 7.02 14.67 14.79
C HIS A 151 5.95 14.64 13.70
N LEU A 152 4.69 14.99 14.05
CA LEU A 152 3.63 15.10 13.06
C LEU A 152 3.95 16.18 12.03
N ARG A 153 4.42 17.37 12.47
CA ARG A 153 4.84 18.44 11.56
C ARG A 153 5.94 17.99 10.61
N ILE A 154 6.97 17.31 11.12
CA ILE A 154 8.06 16.75 10.33
C ILE A 154 7.52 15.76 9.29
N LEU A 155 6.70 14.79 9.71
CA LEU A 155 6.16 13.73 8.86
C LEU A 155 5.13 14.23 7.83
N SER A 156 4.56 15.42 8.05
CA SER A 156 3.68 16.10 7.11
C SER A 156 4.43 17.07 6.17
N THR A 157 5.73 17.25 6.37
CA THR A 157 6.54 18.16 5.55
C THR A 157 7.05 17.44 4.29
N LYS A 158 6.82 18.03 3.11
CA LYS A 158 7.36 17.52 1.84
C LYS A 158 8.89 17.44 1.90
N GLY A 159 9.44 16.36 1.37
CA GLY A 159 10.88 16.09 1.40
C GLY A 159 11.31 15.25 2.60
N CYS A 160 10.41 14.91 3.54
CA CYS A 160 10.79 14.05 4.66
C CYS A 160 11.13 12.61 4.23
N VAL A 161 10.56 12.15 3.10
CA VAL A 161 10.78 10.80 2.59
C VAL A 161 10.72 10.76 1.06
N THR A 162 11.52 9.89 0.47
CA THR A 162 11.45 9.47 -0.93
C THR A 162 11.21 7.97 -0.95
N TYR A 163 10.28 7.51 -1.78
CA TYR A 163 10.05 6.09 -1.99
C TYR A 163 10.49 5.68 -3.38
N CYS A 164 11.27 4.61 -3.47
CA CYS A 164 11.75 4.08 -4.73
C CYS A 164 11.56 2.56 -4.77
N ARG A 165 11.00 2.07 -5.86
CA ARG A 165 10.84 0.64 -6.10
C ARG A 165 10.81 0.34 -7.58
N ASP A 166 11.64 -0.61 -8.00
CA ASP A 166 11.84 -0.94 -9.41
C ASP A 166 12.23 0.35 -10.20
N ASP A 167 11.52 0.68 -11.26
CA ASP A 167 11.68 1.89 -12.07
C ASP A 167 10.83 3.09 -11.61
N GLN A 168 10.18 2.96 -10.45
CA GLN A 168 9.23 3.96 -9.95
C GLN A 168 9.76 4.68 -8.73
N ILE A 169 9.60 6.00 -8.73
CA ILE A 169 10.08 6.84 -7.65
C ILE A 169 9.08 7.96 -7.32
N ALA A 170 8.83 8.11 -6.03
CA ALA A 170 8.06 9.21 -5.47
C ALA A 170 8.98 10.09 -4.62
N ILE A 171 9.56 11.11 -5.26
CA ILE A 171 10.54 12.01 -4.65
C ILE A 171 9.85 13.07 -3.81
N ASP A 172 10.52 13.51 -2.72
CA ASP A 172 10.11 14.63 -1.87
C ASP A 172 8.67 14.49 -1.38
N ARG A 173 8.33 13.31 -0.84
CA ARG A 173 7.00 13.06 -0.27
C ARG A 173 6.94 13.37 1.22
N ALA A 174 5.73 13.48 1.71
CA ALA A 174 5.40 13.44 3.13
C ALA A 174 4.84 12.05 3.48
N VAL A 175 4.93 11.66 4.75
CA VAL A 175 4.23 10.46 5.26
C VAL A 175 2.73 10.74 5.33
N PHE A 176 2.36 11.91 5.85
CA PHE A 176 0.99 12.43 5.86
C PHE A 176 0.89 13.51 4.78
N GLU A 177 0.49 13.12 3.58
CA GLU A 177 0.42 14.00 2.42
C GLU A 177 -0.98 14.57 2.27
N GLU A 178 -1.10 15.89 2.40
CA GLU A 178 -2.36 16.56 2.14
C GLU A 178 -2.60 16.61 0.62
N LEU A 179 -3.73 16.08 0.20
CA LEU A 179 -4.24 16.17 -1.16
C LEU A 179 -5.10 17.43 -1.30
N ASP A 180 -5.40 17.81 -2.54
CA ASP A 180 -6.39 18.85 -2.81
C ASP A 180 -7.71 18.48 -2.10
N GLU A 181 -8.35 19.45 -1.42
CA GLU A 181 -9.60 19.31 -0.64
C GLU A 181 -9.45 18.82 0.84
N GLY A 182 -8.25 18.89 1.42
CA GLY A 182 -8.04 18.57 2.84
C GLY A 182 -8.04 17.07 3.17
N THR A 183 -8.04 16.22 2.16
CA THR A 183 -7.86 14.77 2.36
C THR A 183 -6.39 14.48 2.64
N ILE A 184 -6.11 13.80 3.73
CA ILE A 184 -4.77 13.30 4.05
C ILE A 184 -4.61 11.91 3.45
N MET A 185 -3.59 11.75 2.60
CA MET A 185 -3.16 10.46 2.09
C MET A 185 -1.95 10.00 2.89
N LEU A 186 -2.04 8.81 3.44
CA LEU A 186 -0.92 8.14 4.08
C LEU A 186 0.00 7.52 3.04
N ARG A 187 1.32 7.76 3.18
CA ARG A 187 2.37 7.01 2.48
C ARG A 187 3.34 6.45 3.49
N PHE A 188 3.37 5.16 3.64
CA PHE A 188 4.29 4.54 4.60
C PHE A 188 4.76 3.16 4.17
N ARG A 189 6.08 2.99 4.23
CA ARG A 189 6.77 1.70 4.18
C ARG A 189 7.99 1.76 5.07
N TYR A 190 8.23 0.69 5.81
CA TYR A 190 9.41 0.56 6.65
C TYR A 190 10.30 -0.57 6.12
N ASP A 191 10.80 -0.39 4.90
CA ASP A 191 11.65 -1.33 4.17
C ASP A 191 12.65 -0.59 3.27
N ALA A 192 13.39 -1.34 2.45
CA ALA A 192 14.44 -0.81 1.58
C ALA A 192 13.91 0.18 0.51
N ALA A 193 12.61 0.31 0.34
CA ALA A 193 12.03 1.28 -0.60
C ALA A 193 11.95 2.71 -0.05
N ALA A 194 12.17 2.93 1.26
CA ALA A 194 12.06 4.24 1.89
C ALA A 194 13.43 4.88 2.12
N TYR A 195 13.59 6.12 1.68
CA TYR A 195 14.78 6.97 1.85
C TYR A 195 14.38 8.22 2.61
N LEU A 196 14.99 8.46 3.77
CA LEU A 196 14.64 9.57 4.65
C LEU A 196 15.60 10.74 4.50
N ALA A 197 15.08 11.94 4.64
CA ALA A 197 15.89 13.10 4.93
C ALA A 197 16.45 13.00 6.37
N ASP A 198 17.67 13.48 6.61
CA ASP A 198 18.34 13.40 7.92
C ASP A 198 17.48 13.94 9.05
N TRP A 199 16.82 15.08 8.80
CA TRP A 199 15.97 15.76 9.77
C TRP A 199 14.66 15.01 10.07
N ALA A 200 14.28 14.01 9.28
CA ALA A 200 13.06 13.22 9.44
C ALA A 200 13.28 11.84 10.09
N VAL A 201 14.53 11.39 10.18
CA VAL A 201 14.92 10.03 10.61
C VAL A 201 14.29 9.66 11.96
N GLU A 202 14.46 10.51 12.99
CA GLU A 202 13.93 10.19 14.32
C GLU A 202 12.40 10.17 14.36
N ALA A 203 11.73 11.12 13.71
CA ALA A 203 10.27 11.15 13.65
C ALA A 203 9.71 9.92 12.96
N PHE A 204 10.33 9.48 11.85
CA PHE A 204 9.91 8.32 11.10
C PHE A 204 10.11 7.01 11.88
N HIS A 205 11.27 6.84 12.51
CA HIS A 205 11.53 5.69 13.37
C HIS A 205 10.65 5.67 14.61
N SER A 206 10.37 6.85 15.20
CA SER A 206 9.45 6.99 16.33
C SER A 206 8.03 6.56 15.95
N LEU A 207 7.55 6.94 14.75
CA LEU A 207 6.25 6.53 14.24
C LEU A 207 6.14 5.01 14.15
N GLN A 208 7.16 4.35 13.57
CA GLN A 208 7.18 2.88 13.49
C GLN A 208 7.22 2.23 14.86
N ARG A 209 8.17 2.62 15.72
CA ARG A 209 8.42 1.94 17.00
C ARG A 209 7.33 2.13 18.04
N ASN A 210 6.81 3.37 18.14
CA ASN A 210 5.93 3.75 19.25
C ASN A 210 4.45 3.62 18.89
N TYR A 211 4.11 3.65 17.60
CA TYR A 211 2.74 3.63 17.13
C TYR A 211 2.44 2.39 16.28
N PHE A 212 3.09 2.19 15.15
CA PHE A 212 2.72 1.10 14.24
C PHE A 212 3.11 -0.29 14.76
N ALA A 213 4.21 -0.42 15.47
CA ALA A 213 4.59 -1.66 16.15
C ALA A 213 3.83 -1.89 17.46
N ASN A 214 3.09 -0.91 17.96
CA ASN A 214 2.36 -1.02 19.22
C ASN A 214 1.02 -1.77 19.02
N PRO A 215 0.81 -2.90 19.72
CA PRO A 215 -0.42 -3.69 19.61
C PRO A 215 -1.72 -2.91 19.89
N LYS A 216 -1.65 -1.80 20.65
CA LYS A 216 -2.79 -0.89 20.93
C LYS A 216 -3.48 -0.41 19.64
N TYR A 217 -2.73 -0.24 18.56
CA TYR A 217 -3.24 0.27 17.29
C TYR A 217 -3.53 -0.83 16.28
N GLN A 218 -3.11 -2.06 16.55
CA GLN A 218 -3.21 -3.18 15.62
C GLN A 218 -4.53 -3.94 15.79
N SER A 219 -5.19 -4.20 14.70
CA SER A 219 -6.29 -5.15 14.60
C SER A 219 -5.83 -6.36 13.75
N ARG A 220 -6.13 -7.57 14.23
CA ARG A 220 -5.77 -8.80 13.53
C ARG A 220 -7.00 -9.39 12.84
N LEU A 221 -6.81 -9.80 11.60
CA LEU A 221 -7.85 -10.37 10.75
C LEU A 221 -7.33 -11.63 10.06
N THR A 222 -7.98 -12.76 10.29
CA THR A 222 -7.75 -13.98 9.52
C THR A 222 -8.89 -14.15 8.52
N LEU A 223 -8.56 -14.11 7.24
CA LEU A 223 -9.54 -14.31 6.17
C LEU A 223 -9.73 -15.80 5.91
N ALA A 224 -10.98 -16.25 5.89
CA ALA A 224 -11.36 -17.55 5.37
C ALA A 224 -11.37 -17.55 3.82
N LYS A 225 -11.33 -18.73 3.22
CA LYS A 225 -11.46 -18.87 1.76
C LYS A 225 -12.77 -18.24 1.27
N GLY A 226 -12.69 -17.44 0.22
CA GLY A 226 -13.81 -16.68 -0.36
C GLY A 226 -14.00 -15.30 0.27
N GLN A 227 -13.50 -15.06 1.48
CA GLN A 227 -13.63 -13.75 2.11
C GLN A 227 -12.77 -12.69 1.42
N ILE A 228 -13.35 -11.51 1.30
CA ILE A 228 -12.72 -10.32 0.75
C ILE A 228 -12.58 -9.28 1.86
N VAL A 229 -11.44 -8.61 1.93
CA VAL A 229 -11.28 -7.37 2.70
C VAL A 229 -11.07 -6.19 1.77
N LEU A 230 -11.90 -5.16 1.94
CA LEU A 230 -11.74 -3.84 1.31
C LEU A 230 -10.99 -2.95 2.30
N ILE A 231 -9.96 -2.24 1.84
CA ILE A 231 -9.10 -1.41 2.69
C ILE A 231 -8.92 -0.04 2.03
N ASP A 232 -9.25 1.02 2.75
CA ASP A 232 -8.89 2.39 2.37
C ASP A 232 -7.38 2.59 2.58
N ASN A 233 -6.61 2.49 1.52
CA ASN A 233 -5.16 2.56 1.56
C ASN A 233 -4.61 3.95 1.89
N TYR A 234 -5.45 5.00 1.86
CA TYR A 234 -5.06 6.35 2.27
C TYR A 234 -5.15 6.55 3.79
N ARG A 235 -5.90 5.67 4.48
CA ARG A 235 -6.13 5.72 5.92
C ARG A 235 -5.54 4.55 6.68
N MET A 236 -5.53 3.36 6.07
CA MET A 236 -5.15 2.12 6.74
C MET A 236 -3.77 1.66 6.33
N LEU A 237 -2.95 1.28 7.31
CA LEU A 237 -1.85 0.37 7.04
C LEU A 237 -2.34 -1.07 7.08
N HIS A 238 -1.73 -1.88 6.24
CA HIS A 238 -1.93 -3.31 6.26
C HIS A 238 -0.59 -4.04 6.27
N GLY A 239 -0.56 -5.13 7.02
CA GLY A 239 0.60 -6.00 7.17
C GLY A 239 0.15 -7.44 7.33
N ARG A 240 1.09 -8.32 7.66
CA ARG A 240 0.80 -9.74 7.84
C ARG A 240 1.79 -10.35 8.83
N GLU A 241 1.27 -11.15 9.73
CA GLU A 241 2.10 -12.01 10.59
C GLU A 241 2.83 -13.08 9.75
N SER A 242 3.91 -13.61 10.26
CA SER A 242 4.55 -14.79 9.69
C SER A 242 3.57 -15.95 9.62
N PHE A 243 3.80 -16.87 8.69
CA PHE A 243 2.92 -18.02 8.51
C PHE A 243 3.71 -19.26 8.06
N SER A 244 3.07 -20.41 8.22
CA SER A 244 3.58 -21.68 7.71
C SER A 244 2.75 -22.14 6.54
N ASN A 245 3.43 -22.53 5.47
CA ASN A 245 2.82 -23.29 4.38
C ASN A 245 2.65 -24.74 4.83
N GLY A 246 1.64 -25.41 4.28
CA GLY A 246 1.46 -26.83 4.41
C GLY A 246 2.34 -27.62 3.44
N LYS A 247 1.83 -28.78 3.03
CA LYS A 247 2.43 -29.57 1.93
C LYS A 247 2.31 -28.79 0.62
N VAL A 248 3.03 -29.24 -0.41
CA VAL A 248 2.91 -28.70 -1.77
C VAL A 248 1.43 -28.62 -2.17
N GLY A 249 0.99 -27.48 -2.67
CA GLY A 249 -0.41 -27.19 -2.99
C GLY A 249 -1.24 -26.62 -1.83
N GLN A 250 -0.66 -26.45 -0.64
CA GLN A 250 -1.30 -25.86 0.54
C GLN A 250 -0.68 -24.52 0.94
N GLU A 251 -0.12 -23.80 -0.03
CA GLU A 251 0.46 -22.48 0.18
C GLU A 251 -0.65 -21.43 0.36
N ARG A 252 -0.39 -20.47 1.25
CA ARG A 252 -1.27 -19.31 1.39
C ARG A 252 -1.35 -18.54 0.07
N LYS A 253 -2.55 -18.32 -0.44
CA LYS A 253 -2.81 -17.62 -1.70
C LYS A 253 -3.87 -16.54 -1.51
N LEU A 254 -3.52 -15.32 -1.85
CA LEU A 254 -4.44 -14.20 -1.96
C LEU A 254 -4.48 -13.69 -3.39
N ARG A 255 -5.55 -12.99 -3.71
CA ARG A 255 -5.69 -12.17 -4.92
C ARG A 255 -5.91 -10.73 -4.51
N ARG A 256 -5.36 -9.80 -5.28
CA ARG A 256 -5.46 -8.37 -5.01
C ARG A 256 -5.87 -7.59 -6.24
N ILE A 257 -6.74 -6.62 -6.05
CA ILE A 257 -7.06 -5.57 -7.02
C ILE A 257 -6.80 -4.21 -6.35
N TRP A 258 -6.23 -3.29 -7.10
CA TRP A 258 -6.08 -1.89 -6.73
C TRP A 258 -7.18 -1.06 -7.37
N LEU A 259 -7.75 -0.10 -6.65
CA LEU A 259 -8.69 0.87 -7.17
C LEU A 259 -8.10 2.28 -7.10
N ALA A 260 -8.30 3.01 -8.18
CA ALA A 260 -7.84 4.38 -8.31
C ALA A 260 -8.66 5.33 -7.42
N TYR A 261 -8.08 6.49 -7.14
CA TYR A 261 -8.81 7.61 -6.55
C TYR A 261 -9.56 8.35 -7.64
N ASP A 262 -10.85 8.07 -7.78
CA ASP A 262 -11.69 8.60 -8.87
C ASP A 262 -11.96 10.11 -8.80
N ARG A 263 -11.67 10.74 -7.64
CA ARG A 263 -11.85 12.19 -7.44
C ARG A 263 -10.63 13.02 -7.79
N LEU A 264 -9.56 12.39 -8.30
CA LEU A 264 -8.49 13.19 -8.86
C LEU A 264 -9.11 14.10 -9.91
N PRO A 265 -8.96 15.44 -9.78
CA PRO A 265 -9.45 16.34 -10.81
C PRO A 265 -8.75 15.89 -12.09
N VAL A 266 -9.48 15.10 -12.85
CA VAL A 266 -9.05 14.77 -14.20
C VAL A 266 -8.71 16.13 -14.81
N LEU A 267 -7.55 16.26 -15.38
CA LEU A 267 -6.98 17.26 -16.24
C LEU A 267 -8.01 18.01 -17.12
N ARG A 268 -9.03 18.59 -16.52
CA ARG A 268 -10.09 19.33 -17.23
C ARG A 268 -9.86 20.83 -17.22
N ASN A 269 -8.86 21.29 -16.47
CA ASN A 269 -8.52 22.70 -16.34
C ASN A 269 -7.10 22.93 -16.90
N ALA A 270 -6.96 23.86 -17.84
CA ALA A 270 -5.69 24.18 -18.48
C ALA A 270 -4.57 24.55 -17.48
N ALA A 271 -4.91 25.14 -16.33
CA ALA A 271 -3.96 25.42 -15.26
C ALA A 271 -3.45 24.14 -14.57
N ASN A 272 -4.34 23.18 -14.34
CA ASN A 272 -3.98 21.88 -13.78
C ASN A 272 -3.16 21.08 -14.80
N GLU A 273 -3.54 21.08 -16.05
CA GLU A 273 -2.79 20.46 -17.13
C GLU A 273 -1.35 21.00 -17.22
N HIS A 274 -1.17 22.30 -17.09
CA HIS A 274 0.16 22.90 -17.09
C HIS A 274 0.99 22.51 -15.86
N ARG A 275 0.38 22.46 -14.68
CA ARG A 275 1.01 22.00 -13.43
C ARG A 275 1.43 20.54 -13.56
N GLU A 276 0.57 19.71 -14.10
CA GLU A 276 0.77 18.29 -14.26
C GLU A 276 1.79 17.97 -15.35
N ARG A 277 1.82 18.72 -16.46
CA ARG A 277 2.89 18.63 -17.46
C ARG A 277 4.27 18.99 -16.89
N ARG A 278 4.34 19.93 -15.95
CA ARG A 278 5.59 20.25 -15.24
C ARG A 278 5.97 19.11 -14.29
N ALA A 279 5.01 18.52 -13.59
CA ALA A 279 5.24 17.37 -12.73
C ALA A 279 5.68 16.14 -13.55
N LEU A 280 5.08 15.92 -14.72
CA LEU A 280 5.47 14.86 -15.65
C LEU A 280 6.91 15.04 -16.16
N LYS A 281 7.26 16.24 -16.62
CA LYS A 281 8.65 16.51 -17.07
C LYS A 281 9.67 16.26 -15.98
N ARG A 282 9.33 16.60 -14.74
CA ARG A 282 10.16 16.32 -13.58
C ARG A 282 10.27 14.81 -13.32
N PHE A 283 9.16 14.10 -13.43
CA PHE A 283 9.09 12.65 -13.30
C PHE A 283 9.83 11.92 -14.43
N GLU A 284 9.65 12.34 -15.68
CA GLU A 284 10.39 11.80 -16.83
C GLU A 284 11.91 12.03 -16.72
N ALA A 285 12.31 13.20 -16.23
CA ALA A 285 13.73 13.50 -15.98
C ALA A 285 14.33 12.56 -14.91
N TYR A 286 13.57 12.18 -13.91
CA TYR A 286 14.01 11.23 -12.88
C TYR A 286 13.96 9.78 -13.34
N ASN A 287 13.03 9.42 -14.21
CA ASN A 287 12.95 8.06 -14.78
C ASN A 287 14.09 7.74 -15.77
N ILE A 288 14.78 8.76 -16.30
CA ILE A 288 15.94 8.58 -17.18
C ILE A 288 17.18 8.18 -16.38
N LEU A 289 17.20 8.46 -15.07
CA LEU A 289 18.32 8.07 -14.21
C LEU A 289 18.16 6.61 -13.78
N PRO A 290 19.19 5.77 -13.94
CA PRO A 290 19.18 4.43 -13.38
C PRO A 290 18.87 4.49 -11.86
N PRO A 291 18.10 3.57 -11.31
CA PRO A 291 17.79 3.53 -9.88
C PRO A 291 19.03 3.64 -8.98
N THR A 292 20.15 3.08 -9.41
CA THR A 292 21.45 3.15 -8.71
C THR A 292 22.02 4.56 -8.61
N GLU A 293 21.82 5.42 -9.60
CA GLU A 293 22.29 6.82 -9.59
C GLU A 293 21.38 7.69 -8.71
N LEU A 294 20.07 7.42 -8.71
CA LEU A 294 19.13 8.05 -7.77
C LEU A 294 19.45 7.70 -6.32
N TYR A 295 19.89 6.48 -6.06
CA TYR A 295 20.36 6.06 -4.73
C TYR A 295 21.59 6.84 -4.25
N ALA A 296 22.49 7.20 -5.15
CA ALA A 296 23.69 7.96 -4.81
C ALA A 296 23.39 9.44 -4.47
N THR A 297 22.28 9.99 -4.99
CA THR A 297 21.90 11.40 -4.83
C THR A 297 20.75 11.63 -3.83
N ALA A 298 19.95 10.62 -3.56
CA ALA A 298 18.66 10.78 -2.86
C ALA A 298 18.70 10.62 -1.35
N ALA A 299 19.80 10.36 -0.76
CA ALA A 299 20.09 10.41 0.67
C ALA A 299 20.85 9.20 1.21
N PRO A 300 21.77 9.42 2.14
CA PRO A 300 22.57 8.38 2.78
C PRO A 300 21.78 7.43 3.70
N HIS A 301 20.49 7.61 3.88
CA HIS A 301 19.69 6.88 4.86
C HIS A 301 18.61 6.01 4.21
N SER A 302 19.03 4.91 3.61
CA SER A 302 18.11 3.82 3.25
C SER A 302 17.67 3.08 4.50
N ILE A 303 16.36 3.00 4.74
CA ILE A 303 15.79 2.14 5.79
C ILE A 303 15.67 0.70 5.27
N GLY A 304 16.70 0.14 4.72
CA GLY A 304 16.76 -1.31 4.67
C GLY A 304 16.92 -1.81 6.10
N ILE A 305 15.98 -2.58 6.63
CA ILE A 305 16.04 -3.15 7.97
C ILE A 305 17.42 -3.83 8.23
N LYS A 306 18.00 -4.45 7.21
CA LYS A 306 19.34 -5.02 7.25
C LYS A 306 20.47 -3.97 7.25
N LYS A 307 20.28 -2.78 6.66
CA LYS A 307 21.29 -1.71 6.66
C LYS A 307 21.24 -0.86 7.93
N ALA A 308 20.07 -0.62 8.50
CA ALA A 308 19.94 0.06 9.79
C ALA A 308 20.59 -0.73 10.94
N ILE A 309 20.61 -2.07 10.88
CA ILE A 309 21.30 -2.93 11.83
C ILE A 309 22.81 -2.95 11.57
N GLY A 310 23.26 -2.85 10.32
CA GLY A 310 24.67 -2.84 9.93
C GLY A 310 25.42 -1.55 10.30
N ILE A 311 24.77 -0.41 10.25
CA ILE A 311 25.35 0.90 10.58
C ILE A 311 25.57 1.05 12.09
N LYS A 312 24.76 0.44 12.93
CA LYS A 312 24.94 0.44 14.40
C LYS A 312 26.07 -0.46 14.91
N LYS A 313 26.63 -1.36 14.08
CA LYS A 313 27.77 -2.21 14.46
C LYS A 313 29.14 -1.63 14.11
N ALA A 314 29.16 -0.50 13.40
CA ALA A 314 30.39 0.17 12.96
C ALA A 314 30.69 1.48 13.75
N ALA A 315 29.95 1.76 14.83
CA ALA A 315 30.18 2.89 15.73
C ALA A 315 30.67 2.42 17.09
#